data_4935e819b2677c866a741e0036005443
#
_entry.id   4935e819b2677c866a741e0036005443
#
_cell.length_a   1.000
_cell.length_b   1.000
_cell.length_c   1.000
_cell.angle_alpha   90.00
_cell.angle_beta   90.00
_cell.angle_gamma   90.00
#
_symmetry.space_group_name_H-M   'P 1'
#
loop_
_entity.id
_entity.type
_entity.pdbx_description
1 polymer ?
#
loop_
_entity_poly.entity_id
_entity_poly.type
_entity_poly.pdbx_seq_one_letter_code
_entity_poly.pdbx_strand_id
1 'polypeptide(L)'
;MNEAHVPVIEKALPSHEVIYIGSTKGFTLSGIPLGSEQYISAALQNNLNKTKNIIANISRLTNVQEKLILLLQCIPGRIQHLLAAVPMHLSRDFARQHDEAITTAVANALDLGTLTDRDKLLMQRKISNHGLGLRSMESNLEFLFLAGFMKTVRSIRHAFPNFSGALECTLEAESGYGRELLDALEHLKDLPSKKLGALVPQELRDVMKDDYVWPHDDIQRELDHILAEAHDAHYDMTRIGHQQDKATMLSTDASIFMLIPRSELLRVPDEQLIYLAKQLFGKAQRRCVRKFCPNTASNGNICGAVLDSRDIHIRTCRINNVNHQKHAALQQWFEDLCKQAHIQTTPAPPISEASERNPTKQLVADIMLIDVSLRQPGRDGKSVAIDFSIVTPAAESYCKEAARKPLHAAGLREVMKVNKYSDAYKEMDDIHFEPFVLESGGVFGESAQEVFRRICDLIT
;
A
#
# COMPACT_ATOMS: atom_id res chain seq x y z
N MET A 1 16.73 37.61 -1.02
CA MET A 1 16.91 38.67 -0.01
C MET A 1 17.04 39.99 -0.73
N ASN A 2 16.29 41.01 -0.33
CA ASN A 2 16.39 42.34 -0.89
C ASN A 2 17.62 43.07 -0.27
N GLU A 3 18.35 43.89 -1.01
CA GLU A 3 19.54 44.66 -0.50
C GLU A 3 19.26 45.38 0.81
N ALA A 4 18.01 45.83 1.02
CA ALA A 4 17.56 46.47 2.25
C ALA A 4 17.68 45.61 3.53
N HIS A 5 17.79 44.29 3.44
CA HIS A 5 17.88 43.41 4.59
C HIS A 5 19.32 43.05 5.01
N VAL A 6 20.33 43.39 4.19
CA VAL A 6 21.73 43.12 4.48
C VAL A 6 22.19 43.79 5.79
N PRO A 7 21.88 45.08 6.03
CA PRO A 7 22.29 45.73 7.28
C PRO A 7 21.69 45.13 8.55
N VAL A 8 20.48 44.55 8.45
CA VAL A 8 19.79 43.91 9.57
C VAL A 8 20.50 42.59 9.93
N ILE A 9 20.93 41.84 8.93
CA ILE A 9 21.65 40.55 9.12
C ILE A 9 23.05 40.80 9.68
N GLU A 10 23.77 41.79 9.16
CA GLU A 10 25.09 42.20 9.67
C GLU A 10 25.02 42.66 11.13
N LYS A 11 23.95 43.35 11.52
CA LYS A 11 23.71 43.76 12.90
C LYS A 11 23.37 42.61 13.81
N ALA A 12 22.67 41.60 13.30
CA ALA A 12 22.28 40.39 14.05
C ALA A 12 23.44 39.38 14.19
N LEU A 13 24.39 39.36 13.28
CA LEU A 13 25.51 38.45 13.21
C LEU A 13 26.87 39.17 13.03
N PRO A 14 27.24 40.07 13.92
CA PRO A 14 28.40 40.95 13.75
C PRO A 14 29.75 40.24 13.67
N SER A 15 29.83 38.99 14.09
CA SER A 15 31.04 38.16 14.05
C SER A 15 31.15 37.27 12.80
N HIS A 16 30.20 37.36 11.87
CA HIS A 16 30.15 36.49 10.68
C HIS A 16 30.37 37.30 9.42
N GLU A 17 31.12 36.73 8.50
CA GLU A 17 31.27 37.32 7.15
C GLU A 17 29.94 37.11 6.38
N VAL A 18 29.27 38.21 6.03
CA VAL A 18 28.04 38.20 5.22
C VAL A 18 28.42 38.28 3.75
N ILE A 19 28.23 37.17 3.03
CA ILE A 19 28.45 37.13 1.58
C ILE A 19 27.14 37.53 0.87
N TYR A 20 27.16 38.71 0.22
CA TYR A 20 26.05 39.16 -0.60
C TYR A 20 26.05 38.44 -1.96
N ILE A 21 24.96 37.75 -2.27
CA ILE A 21 24.72 37.11 -3.56
C ILE A 21 23.70 37.96 -4.32
N GLY A 22 24.15 38.64 -5.38
CA GLY A 22 23.30 39.53 -6.17
C GLY A 22 22.03 38.84 -6.69
N SER A 23 20.97 39.60 -6.90
CA SER A 23 19.61 39.14 -7.23
C SER A 23 19.49 38.23 -8.48
N THR A 24 20.49 38.21 -9.35
CA THR A 24 20.53 37.39 -10.58
C THR A 24 21.34 36.11 -10.43
N LYS A 25 21.99 35.91 -9.28
CA LYS A 25 22.83 34.75 -9.00
C LYS A 25 22.15 33.84 -7.97
N GLY A 26 22.66 32.67 -7.82
CA GLY A 26 22.22 31.71 -6.83
C GLY A 26 23.34 30.73 -6.46
N PHE A 27 23.12 29.97 -5.42
CA PHE A 27 24.03 28.90 -4.97
C PHE A 27 23.21 27.75 -4.42
N THR A 28 23.87 26.63 -4.19
CA THR A 28 23.24 25.48 -3.58
C THR A 28 23.82 25.23 -2.19
N LEU A 29 22.96 25.18 -1.18
CA LEU A 29 23.33 24.87 0.20
C LEU A 29 22.69 23.53 0.60
N SER A 30 23.51 22.55 0.95
CA SER A 30 23.03 21.19 1.32
C SER A 30 22.04 20.58 0.31
N GLY A 31 22.26 20.86 -0.98
CA GLY A 31 21.37 20.38 -2.05
C GLY A 31 20.17 21.29 -2.36
N ILE A 32 19.91 22.30 -1.53
CA ILE A 32 18.79 23.25 -1.70
C ILE A 32 19.26 24.45 -2.51
N PRO A 33 18.62 24.77 -3.66
CA PRO A 33 18.95 25.94 -4.45
C PRO A 33 18.40 27.20 -3.79
N LEU A 34 19.24 28.19 -3.63
CA LEU A 34 18.93 29.52 -3.07
C LEU A 34 19.37 30.60 -4.05
N GLY A 35 18.54 31.65 -4.26
CA GLY A 35 18.87 32.74 -5.16
C GLY A 35 17.67 33.23 -5.96
N SER A 36 17.90 33.65 -7.23
CA SER A 36 16.81 34.07 -8.09
C SER A 36 15.88 32.92 -8.47
N GLU A 37 14.62 33.24 -8.77
CA GLU A 37 13.64 32.22 -9.23
C GLU A 37 14.13 31.48 -10.47
N GLN A 38 14.81 32.19 -11.39
CA GLN A 38 15.40 31.58 -12.58
C GLN A 38 16.47 30.52 -12.21
N TYR A 39 17.33 30.82 -11.24
CA TYR A 39 18.33 29.88 -10.76
C TYR A 39 17.69 28.67 -10.10
N ILE A 40 16.72 28.90 -9.22
CA ILE A 40 15.99 27.84 -8.50
C ILE A 40 15.28 26.95 -9.52
N SER A 41 14.54 27.51 -10.47
CA SER A 41 13.83 26.76 -11.51
C SER A 41 14.77 25.90 -12.37
N ALA A 42 15.93 26.46 -12.75
CA ALA A 42 16.94 25.70 -13.50
C ALA A 42 17.52 24.53 -12.67
N ALA A 43 17.76 24.76 -11.38
CA ALA A 43 18.25 23.72 -10.48
C ALA A 43 17.22 22.60 -10.27
N LEU A 44 15.93 22.94 -10.11
CA LEU A 44 14.83 21.97 -10.02
C LEU A 44 14.72 21.15 -11.31
N GLN A 45 14.79 21.80 -12.49
CA GLN A 45 14.75 21.10 -13.77
C GLN A 45 15.92 20.12 -13.93
N ASN A 46 17.12 20.50 -13.49
CA ASN A 46 18.28 19.61 -13.51
C ASN A 46 18.06 18.38 -12.59
N ASN A 47 17.47 18.58 -11.40
CA ASN A 47 17.11 17.48 -10.51
C ASN A 47 16.05 16.55 -11.12
N LEU A 48 15.05 17.10 -11.81
CA LEU A 48 14.04 16.32 -12.53
C LEU A 48 14.68 15.46 -13.63
N ASN A 49 15.61 16.03 -14.40
CA ASN A 49 16.33 15.29 -15.44
C ASN A 49 17.16 14.14 -14.84
N LYS A 50 17.83 14.37 -13.71
CA LYS A 50 18.54 13.32 -12.98
C LYS A 50 17.58 12.19 -12.55
N THR A 51 16.41 12.56 -12.01
CA THR A 51 15.40 11.58 -11.62
C THR A 51 14.89 10.78 -12.81
N LYS A 52 14.57 11.42 -13.93
CA LYS A 52 14.16 10.74 -15.18
C LYS A 52 15.23 9.76 -15.68
N ASN A 53 16.51 10.13 -15.59
CA ASN A 53 17.61 9.22 -15.94
C ASN A 53 17.70 8.01 -15.01
N ILE A 54 17.48 8.18 -13.70
CA ILE A 54 17.46 7.06 -12.75
C ILE A 54 16.28 6.13 -13.07
N ILE A 55 15.09 6.68 -13.31
CA ILE A 55 13.89 5.92 -13.70
C ILE A 55 14.16 5.13 -14.99
N ALA A 56 14.81 5.75 -15.98
CA ALA A 56 15.17 5.06 -17.22
C ALA A 56 16.14 3.89 -16.98
N ASN A 57 17.09 4.03 -16.06
CA ASN A 57 17.98 2.93 -15.66
C ASN A 57 17.24 1.81 -14.92
N ILE A 58 16.35 2.14 -14.00
CA ILE A 58 15.48 1.16 -13.32
C ILE A 58 14.63 0.39 -14.34
N SER A 59 14.11 1.08 -15.35
CA SER A 59 13.28 0.46 -16.39
C SER A 59 14.02 -0.61 -17.21
N ARG A 60 15.35 -0.58 -17.24
CA ARG A 60 16.19 -1.61 -17.91
C ARG A 60 16.37 -2.89 -17.09
N LEU A 61 16.07 -2.90 -15.81
CA LEU A 61 16.08 -4.13 -15.03
C LEU A 61 15.13 -5.14 -15.67
N THR A 62 15.40 -6.41 -15.53
CA THR A 62 14.56 -7.48 -16.07
C THR A 62 13.40 -7.81 -15.14
N ASN A 63 13.62 -7.82 -13.85
CA ASN A 63 12.64 -8.23 -12.85
C ASN A 63 11.66 -7.09 -12.48
N VAL A 64 10.36 -7.36 -12.59
CA VAL A 64 9.29 -6.39 -12.31
C VAL A 64 9.23 -6.02 -10.82
N GLN A 65 9.42 -6.98 -9.92
CA GLN A 65 9.37 -6.75 -8.48
C GLN A 65 10.48 -5.81 -8.01
N GLU A 66 11.70 -5.98 -8.52
CA GLU A 66 12.83 -5.09 -8.24
C GLU A 66 12.58 -3.67 -8.76
N LYS A 67 12.02 -3.55 -9.99
CA LYS A 67 11.61 -2.25 -10.54
C LYS A 67 10.64 -1.53 -9.62
N LEU A 68 9.59 -2.23 -9.17
CA LEU A 68 8.56 -1.66 -8.31
C LEU A 68 9.12 -1.17 -6.98
N ILE A 69 9.93 -1.98 -6.31
CA ILE A 69 10.54 -1.61 -5.03
C ILE A 69 11.36 -0.33 -5.19
N LEU A 70 12.20 -0.25 -6.22
CA LEU A 70 13.02 0.94 -6.45
C LEU A 70 12.18 2.16 -6.82
N LEU A 71 11.16 2.01 -7.68
CA LEU A 71 10.29 3.11 -8.09
C LEU A 71 9.43 3.63 -6.94
N LEU A 72 8.88 2.75 -6.11
CA LEU A 72 7.93 3.10 -5.05
C LEU A 72 8.62 3.58 -3.77
N GLN A 73 9.79 3.01 -3.42
CA GLN A 73 10.47 3.31 -2.17
C GLN A 73 11.62 4.30 -2.31
N CYS A 74 12.40 4.20 -3.40
CA CYS A 74 13.65 4.96 -3.49
C CYS A 74 13.50 6.30 -4.20
N ILE A 75 12.58 6.42 -5.17
CA ILE A 75 12.48 7.64 -5.98
C ILE A 75 11.67 8.75 -5.30
N PRO A 76 10.48 8.51 -4.70
CA PRO A 76 9.65 9.61 -4.17
C PRO A 76 10.37 10.44 -3.10
N GLY A 77 11.10 9.79 -2.19
CA GLY A 77 11.79 10.47 -1.09
C GLY A 77 12.94 11.39 -1.49
N ARG A 78 13.46 11.27 -2.72
CA ARG A 78 14.66 12.00 -3.16
C ARG A 78 14.51 13.51 -3.21
N ILE A 79 13.30 14.00 -3.43
CA ILE A 79 13.03 15.42 -3.61
C ILE A 79 12.35 16.10 -2.42
N GLN A 80 12.03 15.33 -1.36
CA GLN A 80 11.31 15.86 -0.18
C GLN A 80 12.01 17.07 0.44
N HIS A 81 13.34 17.03 0.57
CA HIS A 81 14.12 18.14 1.13
C HIS A 81 14.03 19.42 0.28
N LEU A 82 13.88 19.29 -1.04
CA LEU A 82 13.68 20.44 -1.93
C LEU A 82 12.29 21.03 -1.70
N LEU A 83 11.26 20.20 -1.65
CA LEU A 83 9.87 20.63 -1.46
C LEU A 83 9.63 21.25 -0.08
N ALA A 84 10.39 20.83 0.92
CA ALA A 84 10.33 21.40 2.27
C ALA A 84 10.97 22.78 2.39
N ALA A 85 11.78 23.22 1.42
CA ALA A 85 12.57 24.44 1.51
C ALA A 85 12.34 25.44 0.36
N VAL A 86 11.94 24.95 -0.82
CA VAL A 86 11.73 25.79 -2.00
C VAL A 86 10.27 26.27 -2.03
N PRO A 87 9.98 27.56 -2.29
CA PRO A 87 8.63 28.10 -2.40
C PRO A 87 7.73 27.26 -3.30
N MET A 88 6.47 27.09 -2.91
CA MET A 88 5.54 26.18 -3.59
C MET A 88 5.24 26.60 -5.04
N HIS A 89 5.15 27.91 -5.32
CA HIS A 89 4.92 28.40 -6.68
C HIS A 89 6.04 28.01 -7.66
N LEU A 90 7.27 27.79 -7.17
CA LEU A 90 8.41 27.34 -8.00
C LEU A 90 8.50 25.81 -8.05
N SER A 91 8.03 25.12 -7.02
CA SER A 91 8.25 23.68 -6.88
C SER A 91 7.03 22.81 -7.24
N ARG A 92 5.82 23.39 -7.38
CA ARG A 92 4.59 22.63 -7.68
C ARG A 92 4.65 21.89 -9.02
N ASP A 93 5.05 22.59 -10.09
CA ASP A 93 5.15 21.97 -11.42
C ASP A 93 6.27 20.90 -11.47
N PHE A 94 7.35 21.13 -10.76
CA PHE A 94 8.43 20.17 -10.58
C PHE A 94 7.93 18.89 -9.84
N ALA A 95 7.18 19.03 -8.75
CA ALA A 95 6.61 17.90 -7.99
C ALA A 95 5.65 17.09 -8.86
N ARG A 96 4.76 17.77 -9.62
CA ARG A 96 3.82 17.15 -10.55
C ARG A 96 4.54 16.35 -11.64
N GLN A 97 5.55 16.93 -12.29
CA GLN A 97 6.32 16.24 -13.33
C GLN A 97 7.12 15.05 -12.78
N HIS A 98 7.60 15.15 -11.54
CA HIS A 98 8.25 14.06 -10.84
C HIS A 98 7.28 12.88 -10.61
N ASP A 99 6.08 13.16 -10.12
CA ASP A 99 5.05 12.16 -9.87
C ASP A 99 4.57 11.50 -11.17
N GLU A 100 4.38 12.28 -12.23
CA GLU A 100 4.03 11.76 -13.56
C GLU A 100 5.09 10.79 -14.10
N ALA A 101 6.37 11.10 -13.91
CA ALA A 101 7.46 10.25 -14.36
C ALA A 101 7.46 8.90 -13.64
N ILE A 102 7.25 8.88 -12.30
CA ILE A 102 7.20 7.64 -11.51
C ILE A 102 5.94 6.86 -11.85
N THR A 103 4.78 7.53 -11.86
CA THR A 103 3.48 6.91 -12.15
C THR A 103 3.50 6.21 -13.49
N THR A 104 4.06 6.86 -14.51
CA THR A 104 4.23 6.29 -15.85
C THR A 104 5.15 5.07 -15.83
N ALA A 105 6.27 5.15 -15.10
CA ALA A 105 7.21 4.02 -15.00
C ALA A 105 6.60 2.81 -14.28
N VAL A 106 5.83 3.03 -13.22
CA VAL A 106 5.10 1.97 -12.51
C VAL A 106 4.03 1.35 -13.41
N ALA A 107 3.26 2.18 -14.13
CA ALA A 107 2.25 1.69 -15.07
C ALA A 107 2.85 0.81 -16.17
N ASN A 108 4.00 1.23 -16.72
CA ASN A 108 4.72 0.45 -17.74
C ASN A 108 5.28 -0.86 -17.16
N ALA A 109 5.85 -0.83 -15.96
CA ALA A 109 6.37 -2.04 -15.32
C ALA A 109 5.27 -3.08 -15.06
N LEU A 110 4.05 -2.64 -14.74
CA LEU A 110 2.89 -3.49 -14.46
C LEU A 110 1.97 -3.72 -15.66
N ASP A 111 2.32 -3.24 -16.85
CA ASP A 111 1.52 -3.36 -18.09
C ASP A 111 0.05 -2.89 -17.87
N LEU A 112 -0.15 -1.77 -17.17
CA LEU A 112 -1.48 -1.26 -16.84
C LEU A 112 -2.12 -0.45 -17.99
N GLY A 113 -1.35 -0.11 -19.02
CA GLY A 113 -1.82 0.74 -20.11
C GLY A 113 -2.11 2.18 -19.67
N THR A 114 -3.11 2.81 -20.27
CA THR A 114 -3.52 4.18 -19.92
C THR A 114 -4.14 4.20 -18.53
N LEU A 115 -3.65 5.11 -17.68
CA LEU A 115 -4.16 5.32 -16.33
C LEU A 115 -5.27 6.35 -16.32
N THR A 116 -6.32 6.07 -15.57
CA THR A 116 -7.34 7.04 -15.17
C THR A 116 -6.90 7.76 -13.88
N ASP A 117 -7.55 8.86 -13.51
CA ASP A 117 -7.26 9.54 -12.24
C ASP A 117 -7.53 8.63 -11.03
N ARG A 118 -8.53 7.77 -11.15
CA ARG A 118 -8.81 6.72 -10.17
C ARG A 118 -7.66 5.73 -10.01
N ASP A 119 -7.02 5.33 -11.11
CA ASP A 119 -5.87 4.42 -11.04
C ASP A 119 -4.69 5.10 -10.33
N LYS A 120 -4.47 6.40 -10.59
CA LYS A 120 -3.44 7.19 -9.90
C LYS A 120 -3.71 7.28 -8.40
N LEU A 121 -4.96 7.53 -8.00
CA LEU A 121 -5.37 7.51 -6.59
C LEU A 121 -5.15 6.14 -5.95
N LEU A 122 -5.45 5.04 -6.64
CA LEU A 122 -5.19 3.68 -6.16
C LEU A 122 -3.70 3.40 -5.99
N MET A 123 -2.85 3.90 -6.89
CA MET A 123 -1.39 3.81 -6.72
C MET A 123 -0.91 4.54 -5.46
N GLN A 124 -1.50 5.67 -5.12
CA GLN A 124 -1.13 6.49 -3.97
C GLN A 124 -1.66 5.94 -2.64
N ARG A 125 -2.73 5.15 -2.69
CA ARG A 125 -3.35 4.56 -1.51
C ARG A 125 -2.38 3.67 -0.75
N LYS A 126 -2.50 3.63 0.60
CA LYS A 126 -1.66 2.76 1.46
C LYS A 126 -1.78 1.29 1.05
N ILE A 127 -0.69 0.55 1.21
CA ILE A 127 -0.65 -0.89 0.98
C ILE A 127 -1.65 -1.63 1.88
N SER A 128 -1.73 -1.25 3.16
CA SER A 128 -2.72 -1.77 4.11
C SER A 128 -4.17 -1.56 3.67
N ASN A 129 -4.41 -0.62 2.76
CA ASN A 129 -5.71 -0.29 2.20
C ASN A 129 -5.80 -0.71 0.72
N HIS A 130 -5.04 -1.74 0.35
CA HIS A 130 -5.02 -2.33 -1.00
C HIS A 130 -4.55 -1.37 -2.11
N GLY A 131 -3.66 -0.42 -1.81
CA GLY A 131 -2.98 0.43 -2.78
C GLY A 131 -1.53 0.00 -3.00
N LEU A 132 -0.78 0.77 -3.81
CA LEU A 132 0.65 0.53 -4.02
C LEU A 132 1.55 1.36 -3.10
N GLY A 133 1.01 2.27 -2.30
CA GLY A 133 1.77 3.13 -1.40
C GLY A 133 2.67 4.15 -2.10
N LEU A 134 2.41 4.48 -3.37
CA LEU A 134 3.16 5.50 -4.11
C LEU A 134 2.89 6.87 -3.49
N ARG A 135 3.90 7.46 -2.87
CA ARG A 135 3.78 8.78 -2.29
C ARG A 135 3.81 9.85 -3.39
N SER A 136 2.71 10.60 -3.54
CA SER A 136 2.66 11.76 -4.43
C SER A 136 3.36 12.95 -3.78
N MET A 137 4.34 13.51 -4.46
CA MET A 137 5.07 14.69 -4.01
C MET A 137 4.27 15.97 -4.24
N GLU A 138 3.46 16.02 -5.30
CA GLU A 138 2.54 17.13 -5.56
C GLU A 138 1.48 17.24 -4.45
N SER A 139 0.82 16.13 -4.10
CA SER A 139 -0.19 16.12 -3.04
C SER A 139 0.40 16.37 -1.64
N ASN A 140 1.67 16.03 -1.44
CA ASN A 140 2.37 16.25 -0.17
C ASN A 140 3.07 17.62 -0.10
N LEU A 141 3.07 18.42 -1.15
CA LEU A 141 3.88 19.63 -1.25
C LEU A 141 3.62 20.62 -0.10
N GLU A 142 2.36 20.94 0.15
CA GLU A 142 1.97 21.91 1.18
C GLU A 142 2.34 21.41 2.59
N PHE A 143 2.19 20.12 2.83
CA PHE A 143 2.57 19.48 4.10
C PHE A 143 4.09 19.50 4.30
N LEU A 144 4.85 19.17 3.25
CA LEU A 144 6.31 19.18 3.30
C LEU A 144 6.82 20.58 3.55
N PHE A 145 6.25 21.57 2.87
CA PHE A 145 6.65 22.95 2.97
C PHE A 145 6.34 23.51 4.38
N LEU A 146 5.13 23.29 4.90
CA LEU A 146 4.76 23.71 6.24
C LEU A 146 5.57 22.99 7.33
N ALA A 147 5.75 21.67 7.22
CA ALA A 147 6.57 20.90 8.16
C ALA A 147 8.05 21.35 8.13
N GLY A 148 8.58 21.67 6.94
CA GLY A 148 9.91 22.23 6.76
C GLY A 148 10.07 23.56 7.49
N PHE A 149 9.11 24.47 7.32
CA PHE A 149 9.07 25.73 8.05
C PHE A 149 9.02 25.50 9.57
N MET A 150 8.09 24.70 10.08
CA MET A 150 7.95 24.43 11.50
C MET A 150 9.23 23.82 12.10
N LYS A 151 9.85 22.85 11.45
CA LYS A 151 11.14 22.27 11.88
C LYS A 151 12.25 23.33 11.92
N THR A 152 12.30 24.20 10.92
CA THR A 152 13.28 25.26 10.82
C THR A 152 13.13 26.27 11.97
N VAL A 153 11.89 26.71 12.26
CA VAL A 153 11.60 27.61 13.39
C VAL A 153 12.05 26.97 14.70
N ARG A 154 11.70 25.71 14.93
CA ARG A 154 12.12 24.96 16.14
C ARG A 154 13.66 24.95 16.28
N SER A 155 14.38 24.63 15.20
CA SER A 155 15.83 24.56 15.21
C SER A 155 16.50 25.93 15.42
N ILE A 156 15.98 26.98 14.77
CA ILE A 156 16.49 28.36 14.93
C ILE A 156 16.26 28.84 16.36
N ARG A 157 15.10 28.64 16.92
CA ARG A 157 14.81 29.04 18.34
C ARG A 157 15.72 28.34 19.33
N HIS A 158 16.00 27.06 19.12
CA HIS A 158 16.93 26.31 19.96
C HIS A 158 18.36 26.85 19.88
N ALA A 159 18.83 27.16 18.66
CA ALA A 159 20.19 27.62 18.42
C ALA A 159 20.38 29.11 18.69
N PHE A 160 19.34 29.93 18.48
CA PHE A 160 19.39 31.39 18.53
C PHE A 160 18.12 31.96 19.20
N PRO A 161 18.03 31.91 20.54
CA PRO A 161 16.83 32.32 21.29
C PRO A 161 16.35 33.76 20.99
N ASN A 162 17.26 34.64 20.59
CA ASN A 162 16.96 36.07 20.30
C ASN A 162 16.57 36.34 18.84
N PHE A 163 16.34 35.32 18.00
CA PHE A 163 16.10 35.46 16.55
C PHE A 163 14.62 35.60 16.18
N SER A 164 13.72 35.75 17.16
CA SER A 164 12.25 35.80 16.95
C SER A 164 11.81 36.89 15.97
N GLY A 165 12.36 38.09 16.07
CA GLY A 165 11.96 39.25 15.21
C GLY A 165 12.21 39.04 13.71
N ALA A 166 13.25 38.30 13.32
CA ALA A 166 13.53 38.02 11.90
C ALA A 166 12.55 36.99 11.30
N LEU A 167 12.02 36.08 12.13
CA LEU A 167 11.00 35.11 11.72
C LEU A 167 9.62 35.77 11.54
N GLU A 168 9.29 36.76 12.39
CA GLU A 168 8.04 37.53 12.26
C GLU A 168 7.96 38.26 10.91
N CYS A 169 9.06 38.87 10.46
CA CYS A 169 9.10 39.50 9.14
C CYS A 169 8.86 38.54 7.99
N THR A 170 9.15 37.24 8.16
CA THR A 170 8.91 36.22 7.14
C THR A 170 7.42 35.92 6.98
N LEU A 171 6.63 36.14 8.02
CA LEU A 171 5.17 35.90 8.03
C LEU A 171 4.35 37.14 7.68
N GLU A 172 5.00 38.30 7.48
CA GLU A 172 4.27 39.47 7.04
C GLU A 172 3.64 39.20 5.66
N ALA A 173 2.33 39.48 5.57
CA ALA A 173 1.46 39.07 4.47
C ALA A 173 1.88 39.59 3.06
N GLU A 174 2.84 40.49 3.00
CA GLU A 174 3.39 41.00 1.74
C GLU A 174 4.48 40.09 1.15
N SER A 175 5.10 39.19 1.94
CA SER A 175 6.03 38.20 1.39
C SER A 175 5.28 37.08 0.70
N GLY A 176 5.62 36.76 -0.55
CA GLY A 176 5.04 35.58 -1.26
C GLY A 176 5.19 34.29 -0.48
N TYR A 177 6.29 34.13 0.22
CA TYR A 177 6.58 32.97 1.08
C TYR A 177 5.62 32.85 2.28
N GLY A 178 5.35 33.96 2.98
CA GLY A 178 4.42 33.96 4.11
C GLY A 178 2.99 33.65 3.69
N ARG A 179 2.55 34.16 2.54
CA ARG A 179 1.24 33.85 1.97
C ARG A 179 1.11 32.35 1.64
N GLU A 180 2.10 31.76 1.01
CA GLU A 180 2.08 30.32 0.70
C GLU A 180 2.00 29.45 1.96
N LEU A 181 2.66 29.84 3.05
CA LEU A 181 2.54 29.13 4.34
C LEU A 181 1.14 29.25 4.94
N LEU A 182 0.51 30.43 4.84
CA LEU A 182 -0.86 30.64 5.31
C LEU A 182 -1.85 29.82 4.48
N ASP A 183 -1.73 29.86 3.16
CA ASP A 183 -2.57 29.08 2.24
C ASP A 183 -2.44 27.56 2.52
N ALA A 184 -1.21 27.08 2.75
CA ALA A 184 -0.97 25.69 3.13
C ALA A 184 -1.61 25.33 4.48
N LEU A 185 -1.56 26.21 5.47
CA LEU A 185 -2.17 26.00 6.77
C LEU A 185 -3.71 25.98 6.67
N GLU A 186 -4.31 26.88 5.90
CA GLU A 186 -5.75 26.93 5.68
C GLU A 186 -6.24 25.68 4.96
N HIS A 187 -5.58 25.28 3.89
CA HIS A 187 -5.92 24.05 3.17
C HIS A 187 -5.85 22.80 4.06
N LEU A 188 -4.84 22.76 4.94
CA LEU A 188 -4.73 21.70 5.94
C LEU A 188 -5.94 21.66 6.89
N LYS A 189 -6.39 22.82 7.36
CA LYS A 189 -7.54 22.91 8.28
C LYS A 189 -8.86 22.46 7.64
N ASP A 190 -8.97 22.58 6.32
CA ASP A 190 -10.14 22.14 5.56
C ASP A 190 -10.22 20.62 5.35
N LEU A 191 -9.13 19.89 5.64
CA LEU A 191 -9.14 18.43 5.52
C LEU A 191 -10.01 17.79 6.62
N PRO A 192 -10.82 16.78 6.27
CA PRO A 192 -11.74 16.13 7.20
C PRO A 192 -10.99 15.18 8.16
N SER A 193 -10.16 15.72 9.05
CA SER A 193 -9.43 14.94 10.05
C SER A 193 -9.56 15.53 11.44
N LYS A 194 -10.09 14.73 12.38
CA LYS A 194 -10.20 15.13 13.79
C LYS A 194 -8.84 15.27 14.48
N LYS A 195 -7.80 14.65 13.95
CA LYS A 195 -6.43 14.68 14.51
C LYS A 195 -5.68 15.96 14.14
N LEU A 196 -6.13 16.64 13.09
CA LEU A 196 -5.41 17.77 12.52
C LEU A 196 -5.32 18.97 13.49
N GLY A 197 -6.40 19.26 14.20
CA GLY A 197 -6.44 20.36 15.17
C GLY A 197 -5.46 20.24 16.34
N ALA A 198 -4.96 19.02 16.61
CA ALA A 198 -3.94 18.78 17.63
C ALA A 198 -2.50 18.88 17.10
N LEU A 199 -2.33 18.82 15.77
CA LEU A 199 -1.01 18.74 15.13
C LEU A 199 -0.59 20.04 14.47
N VAL A 200 -1.56 20.86 14.06
CA VAL A 200 -1.34 22.09 13.31
C VAL A 200 -1.64 23.29 14.19
N PRO A 201 -0.78 24.32 14.20
CA PRO A 201 -1.04 25.54 14.99
C PRO A 201 -2.31 26.23 14.51
N GLN A 202 -3.02 26.89 15.41
CA GLN A 202 -4.19 27.70 15.04
C GLN A 202 -3.79 28.84 14.12
N GLU A 203 -2.64 29.46 14.43
CA GLU A 203 -2.01 30.49 13.61
C GLU A 203 -0.52 30.16 13.43
N LEU A 204 0.07 30.50 12.30
CA LEU A 204 1.51 30.30 12.08
C LEU A 204 2.37 31.05 13.12
N ARG A 205 1.90 32.16 13.64
CA ARG A 205 2.58 32.93 14.70
C ARG A 205 2.66 32.15 16.01
N ASP A 206 1.78 31.19 16.26
CA ASP A 206 1.81 30.39 17.50
C ASP A 206 3.09 29.59 17.62
N VAL A 207 3.63 29.04 16.51
CA VAL A 207 4.91 28.30 16.54
C VAL A 207 6.11 29.16 16.93
N MET A 208 5.95 30.48 16.91
CA MET A 208 6.99 31.43 17.29
C MET A 208 6.94 31.81 18.78
N LYS A 209 5.87 31.44 19.49
CA LYS A 209 5.74 31.72 20.93
C LYS A 209 6.67 30.81 21.73
N ASP A 210 7.24 31.33 22.78
CA ASP A 210 8.19 30.58 23.65
C ASP A 210 7.54 29.42 24.38
N ASP A 211 6.24 29.51 24.66
CA ASP A 211 5.42 28.50 25.31
C ASP A 211 4.76 27.52 24.34
N TYR A 212 5.04 27.61 23.02
CA TYR A 212 4.46 26.70 22.05
C TYR A 212 4.92 25.27 22.29
N VAL A 213 3.98 24.40 22.59
CA VAL A 213 4.22 22.97 22.77
C VAL A 213 4.16 22.26 21.42
N TRP A 214 5.26 21.67 21.03
CA TRP A 214 5.35 20.88 19.79
C TRP A 214 4.61 19.56 19.98
N PRO A 215 3.53 19.31 19.20
CA PRO A 215 2.66 18.16 19.44
C PRO A 215 3.36 16.81 19.17
N HIS A 216 4.33 16.79 18.27
CA HIS A 216 5.08 15.61 17.90
C HIS A 216 6.51 15.92 17.46
N ASP A 217 7.44 14.99 17.70
CA ASP A 217 8.82 15.11 17.22
C ASP A 217 8.92 14.94 15.70
N ASP A 218 8.04 14.15 15.08
CA ASP A 218 7.98 13.94 13.63
C ASP A 218 6.65 14.41 13.03
N ILE A 219 6.48 15.74 12.96
CA ILE A 219 5.29 16.38 12.38
C ILE A 219 5.03 15.92 10.95
N GLN A 220 6.08 15.76 10.15
CA GLN A 220 5.96 15.34 8.75
C GLN A 220 5.29 13.96 8.64
N ARG A 221 5.69 13.01 9.47
CA ARG A 221 5.12 11.66 9.48
C ARG A 221 3.63 11.67 9.83
N GLU A 222 3.24 12.48 10.80
CA GLU A 222 1.84 12.59 11.20
C GLU A 222 0.97 13.25 10.12
N LEU A 223 1.48 14.31 9.49
CA LEU A 223 0.80 14.95 8.35
C LEU A 223 0.66 14.00 7.16
N ASP A 224 1.71 13.24 6.83
CA ASP A 224 1.65 12.18 5.80
C ASP A 224 0.56 11.14 6.11
N HIS A 225 0.37 10.80 7.38
CA HIS A 225 -0.67 9.85 7.81
C HIS A 225 -2.07 10.41 7.57
N ILE A 226 -2.29 11.67 7.92
CA ILE A 226 -3.58 12.35 7.75
C ILE A 226 -3.93 12.50 6.26
N LEU A 227 -2.96 12.88 5.44
CA LEU A 227 -3.17 12.99 4.00
C LEU A 227 -3.54 11.64 3.37
N ALA A 228 -2.88 10.57 3.80
CA ALA A 228 -3.22 9.24 3.31
C ALA A 228 -4.63 8.80 3.74
N GLU A 229 -5.11 9.18 4.94
CA GLU A 229 -6.50 8.94 5.36
C GLU A 229 -7.49 9.75 4.49
N ALA A 230 -7.17 11.01 4.16
CA ALA A 230 -7.99 11.85 3.28
C ALA A 230 -8.04 11.29 1.84
N HIS A 231 -6.93 10.81 1.29
CA HIS A 231 -6.88 10.14 -0.01
C HIS A 231 -7.71 8.86 -0.04
N ASP A 232 -7.67 8.06 1.02
CA ASP A 232 -8.47 6.84 1.13
C ASP A 232 -9.98 7.16 1.12
N ALA A 233 -10.39 8.17 1.90
CA ALA A 233 -11.77 8.62 1.92
C ALA A 233 -12.23 9.15 0.55
N HIS A 234 -11.39 9.95 -0.13
CA HIS A 234 -11.67 10.46 -1.48
C HIS A 234 -11.79 9.32 -2.50
N TYR A 235 -10.88 8.33 -2.45
CA TYR A 235 -10.94 7.17 -3.33
C TYR A 235 -12.25 6.40 -3.16
N ASP A 236 -12.68 6.17 -1.92
CA ASP A 236 -13.93 5.44 -1.65
C ASP A 236 -15.17 6.20 -2.14
N MET A 237 -15.17 7.54 -2.05
CA MET A 237 -16.26 8.39 -2.57
C MET A 237 -16.32 8.40 -4.12
N THR A 238 -15.17 8.40 -4.79
CA THR A 238 -15.10 8.40 -6.27
C THR A 238 -15.43 7.04 -6.89
N ARG A 239 -15.52 5.99 -6.08
CA ARG A 239 -15.73 4.63 -6.53
C ARG A 239 -17.21 4.30 -6.67
N ILE A 240 -17.87 4.86 -7.67
CA ILE A 240 -19.22 4.46 -8.06
C ILE A 240 -19.09 3.34 -9.12
N GLY A 241 -19.61 2.14 -8.83
CA GLY A 241 -20.03 1.24 -9.88
C GLY A 241 -19.67 -0.22 -9.77
N HIS A 242 -18.52 -0.73 -10.00
CA HIS A 242 -18.36 -2.18 -10.17
C HIS A 242 -18.07 -2.94 -8.88
N GLN A 243 -19.10 -3.53 -8.27
CA GLN A 243 -18.96 -4.37 -7.06
C GLN A 243 -17.91 -5.47 -7.22
N GLN A 244 -17.82 -6.06 -8.41
CA GLN A 244 -16.80 -7.08 -8.72
C GLN A 244 -15.37 -6.54 -8.65
N ASP A 245 -15.13 -5.30 -9.12
CA ASP A 245 -13.80 -4.68 -9.03
C ASP A 245 -13.42 -4.39 -7.60
N LYS A 246 -14.38 -3.86 -6.82
CA LYS A 246 -14.15 -3.58 -5.41
C LYS A 246 -13.92 -4.86 -4.61
N ALA A 247 -14.70 -5.90 -4.85
CA ALA A 247 -14.51 -7.20 -4.22
C ALA A 247 -13.14 -7.81 -4.59
N THR A 248 -12.72 -7.70 -5.86
CA THR A 248 -11.41 -8.17 -6.30
C THR A 248 -10.27 -7.38 -5.64
N MET A 249 -10.38 -6.06 -5.58
CA MET A 249 -9.37 -5.21 -4.94
C MET A 249 -9.22 -5.55 -3.45
N LEU A 250 -10.33 -5.66 -2.71
CA LEU A 250 -10.32 -5.98 -1.28
C LEU A 250 -9.80 -7.40 -0.98
N SER A 251 -9.78 -8.27 -1.99
CA SER A 251 -9.23 -9.63 -1.90
C SER A 251 -7.79 -9.76 -2.39
N THR A 252 -7.19 -8.68 -2.89
CA THR A 252 -5.81 -8.70 -3.39
C THR A 252 -4.86 -8.22 -2.31
N ASP A 253 -3.90 -9.07 -1.95
CA ASP A 253 -2.83 -8.68 -1.03
C ASP A 253 -1.81 -7.81 -1.75
N ALA A 254 -1.91 -6.49 -1.53
CA ALA A 254 -1.03 -5.52 -2.16
C ALA A 254 0.40 -5.54 -1.57
N SER A 255 0.63 -6.18 -0.43
CA SER A 255 1.96 -6.27 0.19
C SER A 255 2.97 -7.02 -0.70
N ILE A 256 2.48 -7.91 -1.57
CA ILE A 256 3.32 -8.67 -2.50
C ILE A 256 4.13 -7.78 -3.45
N PHE A 257 3.61 -6.58 -3.79
CA PHE A 257 4.31 -5.63 -4.65
C PHE A 257 5.51 -4.96 -3.97
N MET A 258 5.57 -5.02 -2.63
CA MET A 258 6.62 -4.41 -1.81
C MET A 258 7.52 -5.46 -1.15
N LEU A 259 7.26 -6.74 -1.37
CA LEU A 259 8.07 -7.82 -0.81
C LEU A 259 9.45 -7.82 -1.46
N ILE A 260 10.49 -7.66 -0.65
CA ILE A 260 11.88 -7.75 -1.12
C ILE A 260 12.26 -9.23 -1.22
N PRO A 261 12.53 -9.75 -2.43
CA PRO A 261 12.91 -11.16 -2.59
C PRO A 261 14.33 -11.38 -2.05
N ARG A 262 14.45 -11.92 -0.85
CA ARG A 262 15.74 -12.26 -0.23
C ARG A 262 16.39 -13.51 -0.82
N SER A 263 15.65 -14.28 -1.60
CA SER A 263 16.11 -15.47 -2.32
C SER A 263 15.30 -15.68 -3.61
N GLU A 264 15.79 -16.49 -4.52
CA GLU A 264 15.06 -16.87 -5.75
C GLU A 264 13.69 -17.50 -5.43
N LEU A 265 13.58 -18.24 -4.32
CA LEU A 265 12.32 -18.87 -3.89
C LEU A 265 11.23 -17.87 -3.50
N LEU A 266 11.63 -16.66 -3.06
CA LEU A 266 10.70 -15.58 -2.70
C LEU A 266 10.41 -14.63 -3.87
N ARG A 267 11.01 -14.87 -5.03
CA ARG A 267 10.80 -14.09 -6.24
C ARG A 267 9.48 -14.48 -6.88
N VAL A 268 8.58 -13.51 -6.99
CA VAL A 268 7.30 -13.71 -7.70
C VAL A 268 7.56 -13.61 -9.21
N PRO A 269 7.12 -14.58 -10.02
CA PRO A 269 7.22 -14.47 -11.47
C PRO A 269 6.53 -13.19 -12.00
N ASP A 270 7.18 -12.51 -12.94
CA ASP A 270 6.72 -11.23 -13.48
C ASP A 270 5.28 -11.30 -14.01
N GLU A 271 4.94 -12.37 -14.72
CA GLU A 271 3.59 -12.58 -15.27
C GLU A 271 2.53 -12.66 -14.17
N GLN A 272 2.85 -13.30 -13.03
CA GLN A 272 1.94 -13.40 -11.90
C GLN A 272 1.77 -12.04 -11.21
N LEU A 273 2.86 -11.29 -11.06
CA LEU A 273 2.81 -9.95 -10.45
C LEU A 273 2.01 -8.98 -11.31
N ILE A 274 2.23 -8.99 -12.63
CA ILE A 274 1.45 -8.19 -13.59
C ILE A 274 -0.03 -8.61 -13.57
N TYR A 275 -0.30 -9.92 -13.49
CA TYR A 275 -1.68 -10.43 -13.41
C TYR A 275 -2.39 -9.90 -12.15
N LEU A 276 -1.75 -9.98 -10.98
CA LEU A 276 -2.29 -9.47 -9.72
C LEU A 276 -2.50 -7.95 -9.77
N ALA A 277 -1.56 -7.21 -10.35
CA ALA A 277 -1.71 -5.76 -10.54
C ALA A 277 -2.92 -5.43 -11.41
N LYS A 278 -3.09 -6.09 -12.54
CA LYS A 278 -4.26 -5.90 -13.40
C LYS A 278 -5.57 -6.21 -12.68
N GLN A 279 -5.59 -7.23 -11.81
CA GLN A 279 -6.75 -7.51 -10.96
C GLN A 279 -7.02 -6.37 -9.98
N LEU A 280 -5.99 -5.90 -9.27
CA LEU A 280 -6.08 -4.81 -8.31
C LEU A 280 -6.66 -3.54 -8.97
N PHE A 281 -6.21 -3.20 -10.17
CA PHE A 281 -6.63 -2.02 -10.93
C PHE A 281 -7.90 -2.22 -11.75
N GLY A 282 -8.48 -3.42 -11.76
CA GLY A 282 -9.66 -3.74 -12.57
C GLY A 282 -9.40 -3.66 -14.07
N LYS A 283 -8.13 -3.86 -14.51
CA LYS A 283 -7.75 -3.86 -15.93
C LYS A 283 -8.05 -5.19 -16.59
N ALA A 284 -8.21 -5.15 -17.91
CA ALA A 284 -8.41 -6.36 -18.69
C ALA A 284 -7.18 -7.29 -18.62
N GLN A 285 -7.42 -8.56 -18.31
CA GLN A 285 -6.37 -9.58 -18.20
C GLN A 285 -5.91 -10.10 -19.54
N ARG A 286 -6.80 -10.09 -20.54
CA ARG A 286 -6.55 -10.68 -21.84
C ARG A 286 -6.63 -9.66 -22.96
N ARG A 287 -5.65 -9.70 -23.84
CA ARG A 287 -5.85 -9.26 -25.23
C ARG A 287 -6.66 -10.37 -25.90
N CYS A 288 -7.98 -10.25 -25.85
CA CYS A 288 -8.95 -11.27 -26.19
C CYS A 288 -8.65 -12.04 -27.49
N VAL A 289 -8.26 -13.31 -27.35
CA VAL A 289 -8.25 -14.26 -28.46
C VAL A 289 -9.49 -15.19 -28.43
N ARG A 290 -10.06 -15.44 -27.27
CA ARG A 290 -11.21 -16.36 -27.11
C ARG A 290 -12.39 -15.68 -26.44
N LYS A 291 -13.54 -15.73 -27.09
CA LYS A 291 -14.80 -15.20 -26.56
C LYS A 291 -15.50 -16.16 -25.58
N PHE A 292 -15.18 -17.44 -25.63
CA PHE A 292 -15.86 -18.49 -24.90
C PHE A 292 -14.89 -19.33 -24.05
N CYS A 293 -15.37 -19.81 -22.91
CA CYS A 293 -14.63 -20.65 -22.01
C CYS A 293 -14.30 -22.00 -22.66
N PRO A 294 -13.01 -22.38 -22.76
CA PRO A 294 -12.61 -23.64 -23.40
C PRO A 294 -12.61 -24.83 -22.43
N ASN A 295 -12.99 -24.61 -21.19
CA ASN A 295 -12.92 -25.66 -20.17
C ASN A 295 -13.86 -26.82 -20.53
N THR A 296 -13.33 -28.04 -20.45
CA THR A 296 -14.02 -29.26 -20.84
C THR A 296 -14.23 -30.14 -19.60
N ALA A 297 -15.45 -30.62 -19.42
CA ALA A 297 -15.78 -31.59 -18.38
C ALA A 297 -15.22 -32.98 -18.70
N SER A 298 -15.19 -33.87 -17.73
CA SER A 298 -14.74 -35.27 -17.90
C SER A 298 -15.53 -36.06 -18.95
N ASN A 299 -16.79 -35.67 -19.20
CA ASN A 299 -17.65 -36.25 -20.22
C ASN A 299 -17.47 -35.62 -21.63
N GLY A 300 -16.46 -34.75 -21.82
CA GLY A 300 -16.16 -34.08 -23.10
C GLY A 300 -16.98 -32.81 -23.35
N ASN A 301 -17.94 -32.44 -22.52
CA ASN A 301 -18.75 -31.23 -22.71
C ASN A 301 -17.93 -29.97 -22.41
N ILE A 302 -17.95 -29.01 -23.35
CA ILE A 302 -17.26 -27.71 -23.21
C ILE A 302 -18.17 -26.75 -22.45
N CYS A 303 -17.60 -25.95 -21.55
CA CYS A 303 -18.33 -24.94 -20.80
C CYS A 303 -19.05 -23.93 -21.71
N GLY A 304 -18.33 -23.37 -22.69
CA GLY A 304 -18.89 -22.46 -23.69
C GLY A 304 -19.40 -21.11 -23.15
N ALA A 305 -19.29 -20.83 -21.87
CA ALA A 305 -19.71 -19.55 -21.30
C ALA A 305 -18.89 -18.39 -21.85
N VAL A 306 -19.51 -17.22 -22.01
CA VAL A 306 -18.81 -16.00 -22.45
C VAL A 306 -17.75 -15.60 -21.43
N LEU A 307 -16.56 -15.35 -21.91
CA LEU A 307 -15.45 -14.89 -21.08
C LEU A 307 -15.52 -13.38 -20.89
N ASP A 308 -15.50 -12.98 -19.64
CA ASP A 308 -15.31 -11.58 -19.26
C ASP A 308 -13.84 -11.16 -19.37
N SER A 309 -13.59 -9.86 -19.60
CA SER A 309 -12.24 -9.30 -19.74
C SER A 309 -11.40 -9.37 -18.47
N ARG A 310 -12.00 -9.68 -17.33
CA ARG A 310 -11.37 -9.74 -15.99
C ARG A 310 -11.09 -11.15 -15.51
N ASP A 311 -11.35 -12.16 -16.36
CA ASP A 311 -11.17 -13.59 -16.06
C ASP A 311 -12.00 -14.10 -14.85
N ILE A 312 -13.10 -13.41 -14.47
CA ILE A 312 -13.94 -13.83 -13.33
C ILE A 312 -14.53 -15.20 -13.60
N HIS A 313 -15.10 -15.39 -14.82
CA HIS A 313 -15.68 -16.69 -15.18
C HIS A 313 -14.63 -17.82 -15.10
N ILE A 314 -13.42 -17.62 -15.61
CA ILE A 314 -12.37 -18.67 -15.56
C ILE A 314 -12.00 -19.04 -14.14
N ARG A 315 -11.97 -18.07 -13.22
CA ARG A 315 -11.67 -18.31 -11.80
C ARG A 315 -12.80 -19.05 -11.08
N THR A 316 -14.04 -18.91 -11.58
CA THR A 316 -15.25 -19.47 -10.97
C THR A 316 -15.86 -20.62 -11.78
N CYS A 317 -15.28 -20.97 -12.93
CA CYS A 317 -15.80 -22.03 -13.79
C CYS A 317 -15.80 -23.38 -13.05
N ARG A 318 -16.98 -24.01 -12.99
CA ARG A 318 -17.17 -25.29 -12.31
C ARG A 318 -16.75 -26.48 -13.18
N ILE A 319 -16.65 -26.29 -14.50
CA ILE A 319 -16.29 -27.29 -15.49
C ILE A 319 -14.77 -27.25 -15.68
N ASN A 320 -14.00 -27.55 -14.64
CA ASN A 320 -12.55 -27.58 -14.81
C ASN A 320 -11.82 -28.21 -13.64
N ASN A 321 -10.76 -28.94 -13.94
CA ASN A 321 -9.78 -29.41 -12.95
C ASN A 321 -8.91 -28.29 -12.37
N VAL A 322 -9.01 -27.05 -12.85
CA VAL A 322 -8.20 -25.93 -12.33
C VAL A 322 -8.45 -25.69 -10.85
N ASN A 323 -9.69 -25.87 -10.35
CA ASN A 323 -9.97 -25.75 -8.94
C ASN A 323 -9.27 -26.84 -8.12
N HIS A 324 -9.20 -28.06 -8.64
CA HIS A 324 -8.44 -29.15 -8.01
C HIS A 324 -6.93 -28.89 -8.05
N GLN A 325 -6.41 -28.35 -9.15
CA GLN A 325 -5.00 -27.99 -9.27
C GLN A 325 -4.61 -26.86 -8.29
N LYS A 326 -5.44 -25.82 -8.17
CA LYS A 326 -5.22 -24.75 -7.20
C LYS A 326 -5.26 -25.27 -5.75
N HIS A 327 -6.21 -26.13 -5.47
CA HIS A 327 -6.34 -26.76 -4.16
C HIS A 327 -5.11 -27.63 -3.84
N ALA A 328 -4.71 -28.50 -4.76
CA ALA A 328 -3.51 -29.32 -4.59
C ALA A 328 -2.22 -28.49 -4.45
N ALA A 329 -2.09 -27.39 -5.21
CA ALA A 329 -0.96 -26.48 -5.09
C ALA A 329 -0.92 -25.78 -3.73
N LEU A 330 -2.08 -25.34 -3.21
CA LEU A 330 -2.19 -24.74 -1.89
C LEU A 330 -1.83 -25.74 -0.79
N GLN A 331 -2.35 -26.95 -0.88
CA GLN A 331 -2.04 -28.03 0.06
C GLN A 331 -0.54 -28.34 0.06
N GLN A 332 0.08 -28.54 -1.12
CA GLN A 332 1.50 -28.81 -1.23
C GLN A 332 2.36 -27.69 -0.63
N TRP A 333 2.02 -26.42 -0.95
CA TRP A 333 2.70 -25.28 -0.37
C TRP A 333 2.61 -25.27 1.16
N PHE A 334 1.44 -25.58 1.71
CA PHE A 334 1.24 -25.61 3.15
C PHE A 334 2.00 -26.76 3.82
N GLU A 335 2.03 -27.95 3.20
CA GLU A 335 2.82 -29.08 3.67
C GLU A 335 4.32 -28.77 3.69
N ASP A 336 4.82 -28.05 2.66
CA ASP A 336 6.21 -27.63 2.60
C ASP A 336 6.54 -26.56 3.67
N LEU A 337 5.60 -25.68 3.99
CA LEU A 337 5.71 -24.75 5.13
C LEU A 337 5.76 -25.52 6.47
N CYS A 338 4.90 -26.51 6.66
CA CYS A 338 4.91 -27.38 7.84
C CYS A 338 6.24 -28.11 8.01
N LYS A 339 6.80 -28.64 6.92
CA LYS A 339 8.15 -29.26 6.95
C LYS A 339 9.23 -28.30 7.43
N GLN A 340 9.19 -27.02 6.98
CA GLN A 340 10.14 -26.00 7.44
C GLN A 340 9.99 -25.69 8.93
N ALA A 341 8.76 -25.78 9.46
CA ALA A 341 8.45 -25.62 10.87
C ALA A 341 8.66 -26.90 11.68
N HIS A 342 9.17 -27.99 11.07
CA HIS A 342 9.31 -29.31 11.69
C HIS A 342 7.98 -29.91 12.19
N ILE A 343 6.86 -29.54 11.56
CA ILE A 343 5.53 -30.06 11.87
C ILE A 343 5.25 -31.29 10.99
N GLN A 344 4.87 -32.40 11.62
CA GLN A 344 4.47 -33.60 10.89
C GLN A 344 3.05 -33.47 10.35
N THR A 345 2.86 -33.78 9.07
CA THR A 345 1.55 -33.80 8.40
C THR A 345 1.18 -35.22 7.98
N THR A 346 -0.10 -35.57 8.09
CA THR A 346 -0.67 -36.83 7.60
C THR A 346 -2.03 -36.57 6.95
N PRO A 347 -2.56 -37.53 6.13
CA PRO A 347 -3.95 -37.45 5.70
C PRO A 347 -4.89 -37.40 6.90
N ALA A 348 -5.90 -36.54 6.87
CA ALA A 348 -6.88 -36.47 7.95
C ALA A 348 -7.73 -37.74 7.98
N PRO A 349 -8.13 -38.23 9.18
CA PRO A 349 -8.95 -39.40 9.28
C PRO A 349 -10.35 -39.15 8.68
N PRO A 350 -10.93 -40.14 7.98
CA PRO A 350 -12.30 -40.05 7.50
C PRO A 350 -13.29 -40.05 8.65
N ILE A 351 -14.30 -39.20 8.59
CA ILE A 351 -15.41 -39.12 9.51
C ILE A 351 -16.70 -39.53 8.81
N SER A 352 -17.57 -40.25 9.52
CA SER A 352 -18.86 -40.66 8.98
C SER A 352 -19.82 -39.47 8.91
N GLU A 353 -20.24 -39.08 7.71
CA GLU A 353 -21.40 -38.21 7.49
C GLU A 353 -22.62 -39.08 7.32
N ALA A 354 -23.03 -39.78 8.38
CA ALA A 354 -24.24 -40.61 8.38
C ALA A 354 -25.47 -39.71 8.25
N SER A 355 -25.99 -39.56 7.02
CA SER A 355 -27.31 -38.98 6.76
C SER A 355 -28.24 -40.07 6.27
N GLU A 356 -29.56 -39.96 6.57
CA GLU A 356 -30.59 -40.87 6.07
C GLU A 356 -30.55 -41.03 4.53
N ARG A 357 -30.01 -40.05 3.80
CA ARG A 357 -29.89 -40.07 2.33
C ARG A 357 -28.61 -40.71 1.80
N ASN A 358 -27.56 -40.85 2.63
CA ASN A 358 -26.25 -41.36 2.19
C ASN A 358 -25.45 -41.96 3.37
N PRO A 359 -25.80 -43.18 3.84
CA PRO A 359 -25.24 -43.79 5.05
C PRO A 359 -23.74 -44.18 4.92
N THR A 360 -23.18 -44.13 3.69
CA THR A 360 -21.79 -44.52 3.41
C THR A 360 -20.91 -43.33 3.08
N LYS A 361 -21.43 -42.07 3.10
CA LYS A 361 -20.67 -40.91 2.77
C LYS A 361 -19.71 -40.54 3.89
N GLN A 362 -18.43 -40.58 3.58
CA GLN A 362 -17.38 -40.14 4.47
C GLN A 362 -16.97 -38.73 4.15
N LEU A 363 -16.84 -37.89 5.17
CA LEU A 363 -16.17 -36.60 5.09
C LEU A 363 -14.70 -36.78 5.46
N VAL A 364 -13.81 -36.17 4.69
CA VAL A 364 -12.39 -36.19 4.98
C VAL A 364 -11.89 -34.73 4.82
N ALA A 365 -11.23 -34.23 5.84
CA ALA A 365 -10.44 -33.02 5.70
C ALA A 365 -9.16 -33.30 4.87
N ASP A 366 -8.47 -32.28 4.41
CA ASP A 366 -7.37 -32.50 3.47
C ASP A 366 -6.12 -33.07 4.14
N ILE A 367 -5.72 -32.48 5.27
CA ILE A 367 -4.55 -32.92 6.05
C ILE A 367 -4.80 -32.83 7.55
N MET A 368 -3.98 -33.52 8.32
CA MET A 368 -3.91 -33.41 9.77
C MET A 368 -2.49 -33.05 10.18
N LEU A 369 -2.36 -32.04 11.03
CA LEU A 369 -1.14 -31.68 11.72
C LEU A 369 -1.06 -32.52 13.01
N ILE A 370 0.04 -33.25 13.16
CA ILE A 370 0.25 -34.13 14.31
C ILE A 370 1.14 -33.43 15.32
N ASP A 371 0.77 -33.59 16.61
CA ASP A 371 1.56 -33.19 17.77
C ASP A 371 2.02 -31.71 17.70
N VAL A 372 1.13 -30.89 17.19
CA VAL A 372 1.41 -29.48 17.09
C VAL A 372 1.01 -28.85 18.40
N SER A 373 1.99 -28.45 19.17
CA SER A 373 1.82 -27.42 20.18
C SER A 373 1.53 -26.06 19.48
N LEU A 374 0.53 -26.03 18.61
CA LEU A 374 -0.15 -24.79 18.20
C LEU A 374 -0.89 -24.31 19.46
N ARG A 375 -0.09 -23.88 20.45
CA ARG A 375 -0.50 -23.59 21.81
C ARG A 375 -1.55 -22.49 21.82
N GLN A 376 -2.81 -22.93 21.76
CA GLN A 376 -3.85 -22.15 22.42
C GLN A 376 -3.86 -22.57 23.89
N PRO A 377 -3.97 -21.64 24.84
CA PRO A 377 -4.19 -21.99 26.23
C PRO A 377 -5.38 -22.95 26.35
N GLY A 378 -5.16 -24.16 26.91
CA GLY A 378 -6.17 -25.20 27.08
C GLY A 378 -6.33 -26.21 25.92
N ARG A 379 -5.44 -26.20 24.92
CA ARG A 379 -5.47 -27.14 23.78
C ARG A 379 -4.14 -27.87 23.56
N ASP A 380 -3.35 -28.03 24.60
CA ASP A 380 -2.07 -28.75 24.54
C ASP A 380 -2.30 -30.18 24.11
N GLY A 381 -1.61 -30.64 23.08
CA GLY A 381 -1.55 -32.03 22.65
C GLY A 381 -2.62 -32.47 21.65
N LYS A 382 -3.47 -31.59 21.09
CA LYS A 382 -4.46 -31.96 20.08
C LYS A 382 -3.93 -31.84 18.66
N SER A 383 -4.17 -32.85 17.83
CA SER A 383 -3.95 -32.80 16.39
C SER A 383 -4.94 -31.81 15.73
N VAL A 384 -4.53 -31.16 14.63
CA VAL A 384 -5.38 -30.21 13.93
C VAL A 384 -5.69 -30.69 12.52
N ALA A 385 -6.97 -30.94 12.23
CA ALA A 385 -7.45 -31.28 10.90
C ALA A 385 -7.69 -29.98 10.10
N ILE A 386 -7.06 -29.85 8.93
CA ILE A 386 -7.14 -28.69 8.05
C ILE A 386 -7.88 -29.06 6.77
N ASP A 387 -8.83 -28.23 6.35
CA ASP A 387 -9.52 -28.33 5.06
C ASP A 387 -9.36 -27.02 4.27
N PHE A 388 -8.70 -27.12 3.13
CA PHE A 388 -8.38 -25.99 2.27
C PHE A 388 -9.56 -25.52 1.42
N SER A 389 -9.61 -24.23 1.14
CA SER A 389 -10.57 -23.68 0.18
C SER A 389 -10.07 -22.38 -0.42
N ILE A 390 -10.30 -22.20 -1.72
CA ILE A 390 -10.06 -20.94 -2.41
C ILE A 390 -11.40 -20.40 -2.89
N VAL A 391 -11.73 -19.16 -2.50
CA VAL A 391 -12.97 -18.49 -2.88
C VAL A 391 -12.67 -17.28 -3.76
N THR A 392 -13.60 -16.96 -4.67
CA THR A 392 -13.48 -15.80 -5.55
C THR A 392 -14.52 -14.77 -5.11
N PRO A 393 -14.13 -13.68 -4.40
CA PRO A 393 -15.07 -12.67 -3.90
C PRO A 393 -15.85 -11.94 -4.99
N ALA A 394 -15.27 -11.84 -6.20
CA ALA A 394 -15.94 -11.26 -7.37
C ALA A 394 -17.01 -12.16 -7.98
N ALA A 395 -17.18 -13.40 -7.51
CA ALA A 395 -18.27 -14.26 -7.96
C ALA A 395 -19.63 -13.64 -7.60
N GLU A 396 -20.64 -13.87 -8.43
CA GLU A 396 -21.98 -13.27 -8.31
C GLU A 396 -22.59 -13.48 -6.92
N SER A 397 -22.37 -14.68 -6.33
CA SER A 397 -22.89 -15.05 -5.00
C SER A 397 -22.27 -14.25 -3.84
N TYR A 398 -21.10 -13.63 -4.03
CA TYR A 398 -20.37 -12.94 -2.96
C TYR A 398 -20.17 -11.46 -3.24
N CYS A 399 -20.09 -11.03 -4.51
CA CYS A 399 -19.53 -9.75 -4.92
C CYS A 399 -20.20 -8.52 -4.27
N LYS A 400 -21.50 -8.56 -4.01
CA LYS A 400 -22.23 -7.45 -3.41
C LYS A 400 -21.73 -7.13 -1.99
N GLU A 401 -21.67 -8.13 -1.15
CA GLU A 401 -21.25 -7.96 0.25
C GLU A 401 -19.72 -7.94 0.39
N ALA A 402 -18.99 -8.71 -0.42
CA ALA A 402 -17.54 -8.65 -0.47
C ALA A 402 -17.01 -7.27 -0.95
N ALA A 403 -17.79 -6.52 -1.73
CA ALA A 403 -17.46 -5.14 -2.07
C ALA A 403 -17.66 -4.15 -0.91
N ARG A 404 -18.34 -4.55 0.16
CA ARG A 404 -18.60 -3.73 1.35
C ARG A 404 -17.73 -4.09 2.52
N LYS A 405 -17.48 -5.39 2.69
CA LYS A 405 -16.75 -5.94 3.82
C LYS A 405 -15.59 -6.80 3.32
N PRO A 406 -14.34 -6.43 3.63
CA PRO A 406 -13.18 -7.31 3.38
C PRO A 406 -13.39 -8.69 4.03
N LEU A 407 -12.83 -9.73 3.42
CA LEU A 407 -12.90 -11.12 3.90
C LEU A 407 -14.32 -11.71 4.00
N HIS A 408 -15.34 -11.05 3.43
CA HIS A 408 -16.71 -11.56 3.51
C HIS A 408 -16.85 -12.95 2.89
N ALA A 409 -16.26 -13.18 1.71
CA ALA A 409 -16.35 -14.46 1.02
C ALA A 409 -15.58 -15.57 1.76
N ALA A 410 -14.39 -15.23 2.28
CA ALA A 410 -13.60 -16.14 3.11
C ALA A 410 -14.35 -16.52 4.40
N GLY A 411 -14.86 -15.52 5.14
CA GLY A 411 -15.57 -15.76 6.40
C GLY A 411 -16.83 -16.64 6.23
N LEU A 412 -17.63 -16.39 5.18
CA LEU A 412 -18.76 -17.28 4.88
C LEU A 412 -18.30 -18.70 4.59
N ARG A 413 -17.19 -18.86 3.87
CA ARG A 413 -16.66 -20.19 3.56
C ARG A 413 -16.09 -20.88 4.79
N GLU A 414 -15.44 -20.15 5.70
CA GLU A 414 -14.97 -20.67 6.99
C GLU A 414 -16.15 -21.17 7.82
N VAL A 415 -17.21 -20.37 7.99
CA VAL A 415 -18.43 -20.78 8.70
C VAL A 415 -19.04 -22.05 8.09
N MET A 416 -19.14 -22.13 6.76
CA MET A 416 -19.65 -23.34 6.10
C MET A 416 -18.81 -24.57 6.37
N LYS A 417 -17.48 -24.44 6.43
CA LYS A 417 -16.55 -25.52 6.71
C LYS A 417 -16.64 -25.95 8.19
N VAL A 418 -16.66 -24.97 9.11
CA VAL A 418 -16.85 -25.24 10.54
C VAL A 418 -18.15 -26.00 10.76
N ASN A 419 -19.27 -25.54 10.23
CA ASN A 419 -20.56 -26.23 10.37
C ASN A 419 -20.56 -27.64 9.76
N LYS A 420 -19.73 -27.88 8.75
CA LYS A 420 -19.64 -29.18 8.09
C LYS A 420 -18.80 -30.20 8.87
N TYR A 421 -17.74 -29.76 9.54
CA TYR A 421 -16.72 -30.65 10.07
C TYR A 421 -16.62 -30.65 11.62
N SER A 422 -16.92 -29.52 12.29
CA SER A 422 -16.56 -29.36 13.70
C SER A 422 -17.29 -30.35 14.62
N ASP A 423 -18.55 -30.63 14.38
CA ASP A 423 -19.31 -31.54 15.26
C ASP A 423 -18.78 -32.95 15.14
N ALA A 424 -18.44 -33.39 13.94
CA ALA A 424 -17.89 -34.73 13.70
C ALA A 424 -16.47 -34.90 14.28
N TYR A 425 -15.62 -33.85 14.23
CA TYR A 425 -14.30 -33.92 14.86
C TYR A 425 -14.33 -33.70 16.38
N LYS A 426 -15.37 -33.05 16.94
CA LYS A 426 -15.55 -32.95 18.40
C LYS A 426 -15.73 -34.30 19.10
N GLU A 427 -16.29 -35.29 18.41
CA GLU A 427 -16.45 -36.64 18.93
C GLU A 427 -15.10 -37.39 18.99
N MET A 428 -14.06 -36.87 18.36
CA MET A 428 -12.69 -37.35 18.41
C MET A 428 -11.89 -36.48 19.39
N ASP A 429 -11.74 -36.94 20.63
CA ASP A 429 -11.20 -36.15 21.77
C ASP A 429 -9.87 -35.44 21.54
N ASP A 430 -9.07 -35.94 20.58
CA ASP A 430 -7.72 -35.43 20.29
C ASP A 430 -7.58 -34.61 18.99
N ILE A 431 -8.68 -34.37 18.25
CA ILE A 431 -8.62 -33.67 16.97
C ILE A 431 -9.43 -32.36 17.01
N HIS A 432 -8.81 -31.28 16.62
CA HIS A 432 -9.46 -29.98 16.38
C HIS A 432 -9.57 -29.71 14.89
N PHE A 433 -10.66 -29.09 14.44
CA PHE A 433 -10.84 -28.70 13.03
C PHE A 433 -10.61 -27.20 12.84
N GLU A 434 -9.78 -26.84 11.84
CA GLU A 434 -9.56 -25.46 11.42
C GLU A 434 -9.72 -25.34 9.90
N PRO A 435 -10.60 -24.46 9.40
CA PRO A 435 -10.69 -24.18 7.98
C PRO A 435 -9.52 -23.28 7.53
N PHE A 436 -8.92 -23.62 6.38
CA PHE A 436 -7.86 -22.80 5.78
C PHE A 436 -8.34 -22.21 4.46
N VAL A 437 -8.92 -21.00 4.52
CA VAL A 437 -9.58 -20.37 3.39
C VAL A 437 -8.75 -19.19 2.87
N LEU A 438 -8.55 -19.16 1.54
CA LEU A 438 -7.95 -18.02 0.84
C LEU A 438 -8.97 -17.38 -0.10
N GLU A 439 -8.90 -16.08 -0.22
CA GLU A 439 -9.51 -15.37 -1.34
C GLU A 439 -8.59 -15.43 -2.56
N SER A 440 -9.17 -15.42 -3.76
CA SER A 440 -8.44 -15.65 -5.02
C SER A 440 -7.36 -14.59 -5.36
N GLY A 441 -7.29 -13.50 -4.61
CA GLY A 441 -6.26 -12.48 -4.69
C GLY A 441 -5.13 -12.63 -3.66
N GLY A 442 -5.10 -13.74 -2.90
CA GLY A 442 -4.03 -14.07 -1.96
C GLY A 442 -4.30 -13.69 -0.51
N VAL A 443 -5.43 -13.05 -0.20
CA VAL A 443 -5.77 -12.69 1.18
C VAL A 443 -6.27 -13.92 1.93
N PHE A 444 -5.68 -14.19 3.10
CA PHE A 444 -6.08 -15.27 3.99
C PHE A 444 -7.36 -14.92 4.76
N GLY A 445 -8.26 -15.86 4.95
CA GLY A 445 -9.35 -15.78 5.93
C GLY A 445 -8.82 -15.70 7.37
N GLU A 446 -9.67 -15.32 8.32
CA GLU A 446 -9.25 -15.08 9.71
C GLU A 446 -8.65 -16.35 10.36
N SER A 447 -9.27 -17.52 10.17
CA SER A 447 -8.75 -18.79 10.67
C SER A 447 -7.41 -19.15 10.00
N ALA A 448 -7.32 -18.97 8.68
CA ALA A 448 -6.09 -19.23 7.93
C ALA A 448 -4.94 -18.32 8.35
N GLN A 449 -5.20 -17.02 8.63
CA GLN A 449 -4.19 -16.08 9.14
C GLN A 449 -3.63 -16.54 10.48
N GLU A 450 -4.51 -16.99 11.39
CA GLU A 450 -4.09 -17.44 12.71
C GLU A 450 -3.26 -18.73 12.64
N VAL A 451 -3.68 -19.71 11.83
CA VAL A 451 -2.91 -20.95 11.61
C VAL A 451 -1.54 -20.61 10.99
N PHE A 452 -1.51 -19.78 9.95
CA PHE A 452 -0.28 -19.38 9.28
C PHE A 452 0.70 -18.67 10.22
N ARG A 453 0.20 -17.70 11.01
CA ARG A 453 1.01 -16.98 12.00
C ARG A 453 1.68 -17.92 12.99
N ARG A 454 0.91 -18.88 13.54
CA ARG A 454 1.44 -19.87 14.50
C ARG A 454 2.53 -20.75 13.90
N ILE A 455 2.35 -21.18 12.65
CA ILE A 455 3.37 -21.98 11.96
C ILE A 455 4.64 -21.14 11.76
N CYS A 456 4.50 -19.86 11.36
CA CYS A 456 5.63 -18.96 11.19
C CYS A 456 6.38 -18.68 12.50
N ASP A 457 5.66 -18.56 13.63
CA ASP A 457 6.25 -18.40 14.97
C ASP A 457 7.12 -19.61 15.39
N LEU A 458 6.93 -20.78 14.78
CA LEU A 458 7.76 -21.97 15.02
C LEU A 458 8.99 -22.04 14.12
N ILE A 459 9.02 -21.27 13.02
CA ILE A 459 10.17 -21.24 12.08
C ILE A 459 11.23 -20.21 12.56
N THR A 460 10.81 -19.19 13.29
CA THR A 460 11.69 -18.12 13.81
C THR A 460 12.34 -18.49 15.13
#